data_126226ed5950ccc8dcbae1573a280cf4
#
_entry.id   126226ed5950ccc8dcbae1573a280cf4
#
_cell.length_a   1.000
_cell.length_b   1.000
_cell.length_c   1.000
_cell.angle_alpha   90.00
_cell.angle_beta   90.00
_cell.angle_gamma   90.00
#
_symmetry.space_group_name_H-M   'P 1'
#
loop_
_entity.id
_entity.type
_entity.pdbx_description
1 polymer ?
#
loop_
_entity_poly.entity_id
_entity_poly.type
_entity_poly.pdbx_seq_one_letter_code
_entity_poly.pdbx_strand_id
1 'polypeptide(L)'
;LNQEARILLQKTDDNSSPVEFSADCRRCPRLAGFLDEVKARHPDYHARPVPAFGDARPRLLIIGLAPGMHGANRTGRPFTGDFAGVLLYGTLFKFGFANHEGSASINDNLELMQCRITNAVKCLPPENKPEASEIRQCNRYLAHEISAFAEGGGSALLALGAVAHQAVLMAFRLKPKSHAFSHGAVHALTGNFGPDDSKRNGLTLYDSYHCSRYNTQTHRLTTEMFEGVFAKIRSDLALQQAQASQRKPGD
;
A
#
# COMPACT_ATOMS: atom_id res chain seq x y z
N LEU A 1 -6.64 24.90 -39.33
CA LEU A 1 -6.40 23.73 -38.51
C LEU A 1 -7.57 22.79 -38.67
N ASN A 2 -7.29 21.61 -39.26
CA ASN A 2 -8.23 20.61 -39.71
C ASN A 2 -9.07 20.03 -38.57
N GLN A 3 -10.33 19.69 -38.88
CA GLN A 3 -11.30 19.09 -37.97
C GLN A 3 -10.81 17.77 -37.33
N GLU A 4 -9.93 17.03 -38.01
CA GLU A 4 -9.27 15.82 -37.52
C GLU A 4 -8.26 16.10 -36.40
N ALA A 5 -7.57 17.25 -36.42
CA ALA A 5 -6.66 17.66 -35.31
C ALA A 5 -7.41 18.05 -34.04
N ARG A 6 -8.69 18.45 -34.13
CA ARG A 6 -9.56 18.70 -32.97
C ARG A 6 -10.09 17.42 -32.34
N ILE A 7 -10.27 16.34 -33.09
CA ILE A 7 -10.73 15.04 -32.59
C ILE A 7 -9.60 14.29 -31.87
N LEU A 8 -8.33 14.50 -32.27
CA LEU A 8 -7.17 13.92 -31.61
C LEU A 8 -6.81 14.60 -30.27
N LEU A 9 -7.23 15.85 -30.07
CA LEU A 9 -7.06 16.59 -28.82
C LEU A 9 -8.17 16.35 -27.78
N GLN A 10 -9.25 15.64 -28.14
CA GLN A 10 -10.37 15.34 -27.25
C GLN A 10 -10.33 13.93 -26.62
N LYS A 11 -9.26 13.17 -26.82
CA LYS A 11 -8.96 11.97 -25.99
C LYS A 11 -8.03 12.32 -24.83
N THR A 12 -8.32 13.39 -24.09
CA THR A 12 -7.91 13.48 -22.71
C THR A 12 -8.82 12.56 -21.94
N ASP A 13 -8.25 11.45 -21.45
CA ASP A 13 -8.90 10.58 -20.49
C ASP A 13 -9.56 11.45 -19.42
N ASP A 14 -10.87 11.38 -19.33
CA ASP A 14 -11.68 12.02 -18.28
C ASP A 14 -11.31 11.35 -16.95
N ASN A 15 -10.28 11.88 -16.30
CA ASN A 15 -9.67 11.37 -15.08
C ASN A 15 -10.27 12.04 -13.83
N SER A 16 -11.47 12.63 -13.96
CA SER A 16 -12.11 13.42 -12.91
C SER A 16 -13.02 12.61 -11.95
N SER A 17 -13.35 11.36 -12.30
CA SER A 17 -14.12 10.50 -11.39
C SER A 17 -13.20 9.76 -10.41
N PRO A 18 -13.54 9.68 -9.11
CA PRO A 18 -12.80 8.89 -8.14
C PRO A 18 -12.72 7.44 -8.62
N VAL A 19 -11.49 6.92 -8.71
CA VAL A 19 -11.26 5.58 -9.24
C VAL A 19 -11.41 4.57 -8.13
N GLU A 20 -12.63 4.11 -7.93
CA GLU A 20 -12.90 3.05 -6.98
C GLU A 20 -12.22 1.74 -7.42
N PHE A 21 -11.63 1.03 -6.46
CA PHE A 21 -11.01 -0.27 -6.70
C PHE A 21 -12.08 -1.31 -7.06
N SER A 22 -11.80 -2.09 -8.10
CA SER A 22 -12.63 -3.24 -8.49
C SER A 22 -11.81 -4.52 -8.48
N ALA A 23 -12.33 -5.57 -7.83
CA ALA A 23 -11.76 -6.91 -7.90
C ALA A 23 -11.91 -7.56 -9.29
N ASP A 24 -12.66 -6.94 -10.20
CA ASP A 24 -12.81 -7.34 -11.61
C ASP A 24 -11.94 -6.52 -12.57
N CYS A 25 -11.01 -5.72 -12.04
CA CYS A 25 -10.12 -4.90 -12.85
C CYS A 25 -9.28 -5.74 -13.81
N ARG A 26 -9.30 -5.39 -15.11
CA ARG A 26 -8.52 -6.04 -16.18
C ARG A 26 -7.70 -5.03 -17.01
N ARG A 27 -7.35 -3.89 -16.42
CA ARG A 27 -6.66 -2.78 -17.10
C ARG A 27 -5.23 -3.11 -17.53
N CYS A 28 -4.62 -4.15 -16.96
CA CYS A 28 -3.28 -4.64 -17.30
C CYS A 28 -3.43 -6.01 -17.98
N PRO A 29 -3.43 -6.10 -19.33
CA PRO A 29 -3.74 -7.35 -20.04
C PRO A 29 -2.82 -8.51 -19.65
N ARG A 30 -1.49 -8.27 -19.48
CA ARG A 30 -0.53 -9.28 -19.05
C ARG A 30 -0.87 -9.85 -17.67
N LEU A 31 -1.20 -9.00 -16.70
CA LEU A 31 -1.57 -9.44 -15.35
C LEU A 31 -2.93 -10.13 -15.34
N ALA A 32 -3.91 -9.61 -16.09
CA ALA A 32 -5.23 -10.23 -16.20
C ALA A 32 -5.15 -11.63 -16.82
N GLY A 33 -4.39 -11.79 -17.92
CA GLY A 33 -4.16 -13.10 -18.55
C GLY A 33 -3.44 -14.06 -17.60
N PHE A 34 -2.42 -13.59 -16.89
CA PHE A 34 -1.72 -14.43 -15.92
C PHE A 34 -2.62 -14.87 -14.75
N LEU A 35 -3.52 -14.02 -14.27
CA LEU A 35 -4.51 -14.38 -13.27
C LEU A 35 -5.48 -15.47 -13.79
N ASP A 36 -5.90 -15.39 -15.06
CA ASP A 36 -6.74 -16.41 -15.70
C ASP A 36 -6.02 -17.77 -15.78
N GLU A 37 -4.74 -17.77 -16.18
CA GLU A 37 -3.90 -18.98 -16.21
C GLU A 37 -3.74 -19.59 -14.81
N VAL A 38 -3.51 -18.74 -13.80
CA VAL A 38 -3.39 -19.19 -12.41
C VAL A 38 -4.72 -19.76 -11.92
N LYS A 39 -5.84 -19.13 -12.25
CA LYS A 39 -7.18 -19.63 -11.88
C LYS A 39 -7.49 -20.99 -12.51
N ALA A 40 -7.07 -21.19 -13.76
CA ALA A 40 -7.23 -22.48 -14.44
C ALA A 40 -6.39 -23.59 -13.79
N ARG A 41 -5.16 -23.27 -13.35
CA ARG A 41 -4.26 -24.24 -12.67
C ARG A 41 -4.61 -24.47 -11.20
N HIS A 42 -5.19 -23.48 -10.55
CA HIS A 42 -5.54 -23.49 -9.12
C HIS A 42 -6.97 -22.96 -8.93
N PRO A 43 -8.00 -23.77 -9.20
CA PRO A 43 -9.39 -23.33 -9.14
C PRO A 43 -9.84 -22.76 -7.79
N ASP A 44 -9.21 -23.21 -6.70
CA ASP A 44 -9.50 -22.76 -5.33
C ASP A 44 -8.83 -21.43 -4.94
N TYR A 45 -7.90 -20.93 -5.78
CA TYR A 45 -7.25 -19.65 -5.50
C TYR A 45 -8.19 -18.48 -5.79
N HIS A 46 -8.05 -17.41 -5.03
CA HIS A 46 -8.71 -16.13 -5.32
C HIS A 46 -8.44 -15.68 -6.75
N ALA A 47 -7.15 -15.63 -7.15
CA ALA A 47 -6.66 -15.35 -8.50
C ALA A 47 -7.39 -14.16 -9.17
N ARG A 48 -7.52 -13.07 -8.45
CA ARG A 48 -8.15 -11.79 -8.85
C ARG A 48 -7.36 -10.64 -8.22
N PRO A 49 -7.60 -9.39 -8.64
CA PRO A 49 -7.06 -8.23 -7.93
C PRO A 49 -7.39 -8.28 -6.43
N VAL A 50 -6.37 -8.09 -5.59
CA VAL A 50 -6.48 -8.20 -4.13
C VAL A 50 -6.81 -6.84 -3.52
N PRO A 51 -7.93 -6.69 -2.78
CA PRO A 51 -8.29 -5.45 -2.11
C PRO A 51 -7.37 -5.11 -0.94
N ALA A 52 -7.43 -3.87 -0.47
CA ALA A 52 -6.85 -3.50 0.81
C ALA A 52 -7.57 -4.19 1.97
N PHE A 53 -6.84 -4.46 3.07
CA PHE A 53 -7.34 -5.14 4.26
C PHE A 53 -7.04 -4.34 5.53
N GLY A 54 -7.99 -4.27 6.45
CA GLY A 54 -7.82 -3.68 7.77
C GLY A 54 -8.84 -2.59 8.10
N ASP A 55 -8.50 -1.76 9.08
CA ASP A 55 -9.37 -0.73 9.66
C ASP A 55 -9.94 0.22 8.58
N ALA A 56 -11.18 0.60 8.72
CA ALA A 56 -11.84 1.56 7.84
C ALA A 56 -11.32 3.00 8.01
N ARG A 57 -10.83 3.35 9.21
CA ARG A 57 -10.23 4.65 9.54
C ARG A 57 -8.84 4.47 10.16
N PRO A 58 -7.87 3.99 9.37
CA PRO A 58 -6.55 3.66 9.87
C PRO A 58 -5.73 4.93 10.17
N ARG A 59 -4.80 4.83 11.12
CA ARG A 59 -3.74 5.83 11.36
C ARG A 59 -2.44 5.47 10.64
N LEU A 60 -2.28 4.19 10.29
CA LEU A 60 -1.16 3.63 9.55
C LEU A 60 -1.66 2.93 8.30
N LEU A 61 -1.15 3.31 7.11
CA LEU A 61 -1.35 2.57 5.85
C LEU A 61 -0.03 1.93 5.43
N ILE A 62 -0.02 0.60 5.31
CA ILE A 62 1.14 -0.19 4.88
C ILE A 62 0.99 -0.53 3.40
N ILE A 63 2.03 -0.27 2.64
CA ILE A 63 2.05 -0.48 1.20
C ILE A 63 3.10 -1.55 0.85
N GLY A 64 2.65 -2.70 0.35
CA GLY A 64 3.50 -3.75 -0.21
C GLY A 64 3.73 -3.58 -1.72
N LEU A 65 4.42 -4.54 -2.32
CA LEU A 65 4.68 -4.57 -3.76
C LEU A 65 3.45 -5.03 -4.55
N ALA A 66 3.09 -6.30 -4.38
CA ALA A 66 2.04 -7.00 -5.11
C ALA A 66 1.67 -8.32 -4.40
N PRO A 67 0.53 -8.95 -4.73
CA PRO A 67 0.17 -10.27 -4.22
C PRO A 67 1.20 -11.34 -4.62
N GLY A 68 1.62 -12.18 -3.66
CA GLY A 68 2.41 -13.37 -3.93
C GLY A 68 1.54 -14.56 -4.34
N MET A 69 2.07 -15.48 -5.19
CA MET A 69 1.34 -16.60 -5.81
C MET A 69 0.56 -17.42 -4.78
N HIS A 70 1.25 -17.95 -3.77
CA HIS A 70 0.66 -18.87 -2.77
C HIS A 70 0.20 -18.16 -1.49
N GLY A 71 0.40 -16.82 -1.42
CA GLY A 71 -0.03 -15.94 -0.35
C GLY A 71 -1.32 -15.18 -0.71
N ALA A 72 -1.20 -13.87 -0.88
CA ALA A 72 -2.33 -12.99 -1.13
C ALA A 72 -3.13 -13.32 -2.40
N ASN A 73 -2.47 -13.81 -3.46
CA ASN A 73 -3.19 -14.24 -4.67
C ASN A 73 -4.02 -15.51 -4.44
N ARG A 74 -3.58 -16.40 -3.54
CA ARG A 74 -4.35 -17.58 -3.14
C ARG A 74 -5.52 -17.20 -2.24
N THR A 75 -5.28 -16.34 -1.26
CA THR A 75 -6.22 -16.07 -0.16
C THR A 75 -7.16 -14.89 -0.40
N GLY A 76 -6.80 -13.95 -1.26
CA GLY A 76 -7.52 -12.68 -1.45
C GLY A 76 -7.23 -11.62 -0.38
N ARG A 77 -6.34 -11.89 0.60
CA ARG A 77 -5.96 -10.96 1.67
C ARG A 77 -4.45 -10.68 1.63
N PRO A 78 -4.00 -9.40 1.64
CA PRO A 78 -2.58 -9.05 1.61
C PRO A 78 -1.77 -9.78 2.69
N PHE A 79 -0.58 -10.24 2.36
CA PHE A 79 0.37 -10.91 3.26
C PHE A 79 -0.19 -12.11 4.03
N THR A 80 -1.21 -12.79 3.50
CA THR A 80 -1.85 -13.94 4.17
C THR A 80 -1.44 -15.23 3.49
N GLY A 81 -0.95 -16.18 4.28
CA GLY A 81 -0.54 -17.50 3.81
C GLY A 81 0.83 -17.53 3.14
N ASP A 82 1.67 -16.51 3.34
CA ASP A 82 3.05 -16.46 2.86
C ASP A 82 4.04 -16.12 3.98
N PHE A 83 5.34 -16.29 3.67
CA PHE A 83 6.40 -16.06 4.64
C PHE A 83 6.49 -14.60 5.10
N ALA A 84 6.23 -13.65 4.22
CA ALA A 84 6.30 -12.23 4.55
C ALA A 84 5.23 -11.83 5.58
N GLY A 85 4.08 -12.49 5.54
CA GLY A 85 3.00 -12.30 6.50
C GLY A 85 3.37 -12.69 7.93
N VAL A 86 4.20 -13.72 8.10
CA VAL A 86 4.61 -14.17 9.46
C VAL A 86 5.32 -13.04 10.20
N LEU A 87 6.33 -12.42 9.58
CA LEU A 87 7.03 -11.30 10.20
C LEU A 87 6.14 -10.05 10.34
N LEU A 88 5.37 -9.74 9.29
CA LEU A 88 4.53 -8.52 9.29
C LEU A 88 3.46 -8.58 10.37
N TYR A 89 2.64 -9.65 10.39
CA TYR A 89 1.52 -9.72 11.34
C TYR A 89 1.99 -9.98 12.78
N GLY A 90 3.07 -10.74 12.99
CA GLY A 90 3.71 -10.85 14.30
C GLY A 90 4.17 -9.48 14.84
N THR A 91 4.77 -8.66 13.98
CA THR A 91 5.16 -7.30 14.35
C THR A 91 3.94 -6.41 14.59
N LEU A 92 2.90 -6.48 13.75
CA LEU A 92 1.66 -5.72 13.95
C LEU A 92 1.01 -6.05 15.29
N PHE A 93 0.94 -7.33 15.66
CA PHE A 93 0.42 -7.77 16.95
C PHE A 93 1.27 -7.21 18.10
N LYS A 94 2.59 -7.36 18.05
CA LYS A 94 3.53 -6.84 19.05
C LYS A 94 3.35 -5.34 19.31
N PHE A 95 3.08 -4.56 18.25
CA PHE A 95 2.90 -3.10 18.35
C PHE A 95 1.43 -2.67 18.47
N GLY A 96 0.50 -3.58 18.72
CA GLY A 96 -0.92 -3.28 18.97
C GLY A 96 -1.69 -2.78 17.75
N PHE A 97 -1.29 -3.22 16.54
CA PHE A 97 -1.99 -2.99 15.28
C PHE A 97 -2.78 -4.21 14.79
N ALA A 98 -2.73 -5.33 15.50
CA ALA A 98 -3.49 -6.54 15.20
C ALA A 98 -3.96 -7.21 16.49
N ASN A 99 -5.08 -7.94 16.42
CA ASN A 99 -5.63 -8.68 17.56
C ASN A 99 -4.89 -9.99 17.85
N HIS A 100 -4.17 -10.56 16.87
CA HIS A 100 -3.29 -11.72 17.02
C HIS A 100 -2.21 -11.74 15.92
N GLU A 101 -1.20 -12.62 16.05
CA GLU A 101 -0.03 -12.69 15.18
C GLU A 101 -0.21 -13.59 13.95
N GLY A 102 -1.25 -14.42 13.90
CA GLY A 102 -1.44 -15.40 12.82
C GLY A 102 -2.03 -14.79 11.56
N SER A 103 -1.59 -15.26 10.41
CA SER A 103 -2.13 -14.89 9.09
C SER A 103 -2.10 -16.03 8.10
N ALA A 104 -2.42 -17.24 8.54
CA ALA A 104 -2.37 -18.44 7.69
C ALA A 104 -3.54 -18.53 6.70
N SER A 105 -4.71 -18.02 7.07
CA SER A 105 -5.99 -18.16 6.36
C SER A 105 -6.83 -16.89 6.48
N ILE A 106 -7.81 -16.72 5.61
CA ILE A 106 -8.78 -15.60 5.72
C ILE A 106 -9.83 -15.84 6.82
N ASN A 107 -9.95 -17.08 7.32
CA ASN A 107 -10.93 -17.48 8.34
C ASN A 107 -10.27 -17.56 9.73
N ASP A 108 -9.30 -16.70 10.03
CA ASP A 108 -8.50 -16.71 11.25
C ASP A 108 -8.93 -15.63 12.26
N ASN A 109 -10.02 -14.91 11.99
CA ASN A 109 -10.51 -13.79 12.82
C ASN A 109 -9.46 -12.68 13.06
N LEU A 110 -8.49 -12.55 12.13
CA LEU A 110 -7.51 -11.48 12.20
C LEU A 110 -8.17 -10.13 11.92
N GLU A 111 -8.04 -9.22 12.85
CA GLU A 111 -8.47 -7.84 12.73
C GLU A 111 -7.28 -6.90 12.89
N LEU A 112 -7.23 -5.86 12.06
CA LEU A 112 -6.26 -4.79 12.20
C LEU A 112 -6.89 -3.59 12.91
N MET A 113 -6.15 -3.02 13.85
CA MET A 113 -6.56 -1.87 14.65
C MET A 113 -5.73 -0.65 14.26
N GLN A 114 -6.39 0.42 13.85
CA GLN A 114 -5.74 1.65 13.39
C GLN A 114 -4.75 1.44 12.23
N CYS A 115 -4.82 0.30 11.56
CA CYS A 115 -3.90 -0.10 10.50
C CYS A 115 -4.66 -0.68 9.31
N ARG A 116 -4.16 -0.40 8.10
CA ARG A 116 -4.65 -0.97 6.85
C ARG A 116 -3.47 -1.34 5.96
N ILE A 117 -3.60 -2.42 5.23
CA ILE A 117 -2.55 -2.93 4.33
C ILE A 117 -3.07 -2.93 2.91
N THR A 118 -2.24 -2.47 1.99
CA THR A 118 -2.50 -2.50 0.55
C THR A 118 -1.23 -2.84 -0.23
N ASN A 119 -1.33 -2.93 -1.56
CA ASN A 119 -0.20 -3.13 -2.44
C ASN A 119 -0.15 -2.05 -3.53
N ALA A 120 1.05 -1.73 -4.00
CA ALA A 120 1.28 -0.84 -5.13
C ALA A 120 0.66 -1.37 -6.42
N VAL A 121 0.68 -2.70 -6.61
CA VAL A 121 0.00 -3.42 -7.69
C VAL A 121 -0.98 -4.41 -7.09
N LYS A 122 -2.24 -4.39 -7.50
CA LYS A 122 -3.32 -5.20 -6.91
C LYS A 122 -3.36 -6.65 -7.44
N CYS A 123 -2.69 -6.92 -8.55
CA CYS A 123 -2.67 -8.22 -9.23
C CYS A 123 -1.34 -8.94 -9.01
N LEU A 124 -1.36 -10.28 -9.00
CA LEU A 124 -0.15 -11.09 -9.03
C LEU A 124 0.62 -10.87 -10.34
N PRO A 125 1.88 -10.39 -10.31
CA PRO A 125 2.71 -10.32 -11.50
C PRO A 125 3.51 -11.63 -11.68
N PRO A 126 3.80 -12.06 -12.92
CA PRO A 126 4.76 -13.15 -13.16
C PRO A 126 6.07 -12.89 -12.43
N GLU A 127 6.65 -13.94 -11.83
CA GLU A 127 7.92 -13.89 -11.07
C GLU A 127 7.98 -12.82 -9.95
N ASN A 128 6.83 -12.36 -9.46
CA ASN A 128 6.71 -11.23 -8.53
C ASN A 128 7.33 -9.91 -9.05
N LYS A 129 7.39 -9.75 -10.39
CA LYS A 129 7.98 -8.58 -11.06
C LYS A 129 6.93 -7.84 -11.88
N PRO A 130 6.26 -6.81 -11.32
CA PRO A 130 5.38 -5.95 -12.10
C PRO A 130 6.20 -5.06 -13.05
N GLU A 131 5.65 -4.80 -14.22
CA GLU A 131 6.22 -3.83 -15.16
C GLU A 131 5.94 -2.39 -14.72
N ALA A 132 6.79 -1.45 -15.16
CA ALA A 132 6.61 -0.04 -14.83
C ALA A 132 5.28 0.54 -15.35
N SER A 133 4.78 0.04 -16.48
CA SER A 133 3.46 0.37 -17.03
C SER A 133 2.33 -0.08 -16.11
N GLU A 134 2.42 -1.26 -15.52
CA GLU A 134 1.43 -1.84 -14.60
C GLU A 134 1.42 -1.11 -13.26
N ILE A 135 2.60 -0.75 -12.74
CA ILE A 135 2.72 0.08 -11.53
C ILE A 135 2.03 1.44 -11.79
N ARG A 136 2.30 2.10 -12.91
CA ARG A 136 1.65 3.37 -13.28
C ARG A 136 0.15 3.23 -13.41
N GLN A 137 -0.32 2.19 -14.11
CA GLN A 137 -1.75 1.94 -14.31
C GLN A 137 -2.47 1.65 -12.99
N CYS A 138 -1.83 0.90 -12.07
CA CYS A 138 -2.41 0.55 -10.78
C CYS A 138 -2.31 1.69 -9.75
N ASN A 139 -1.37 2.64 -9.94
CA ASN A 139 -1.10 3.74 -9.02
C ASN A 139 -2.31 4.64 -8.76
N ARG A 140 -3.25 4.72 -9.72
CA ARG A 140 -4.51 5.45 -9.55
C ARG A 140 -5.33 4.95 -8.35
N TYR A 141 -5.35 3.63 -8.11
CA TYR A 141 -6.01 3.04 -6.94
C TYR A 141 -5.27 3.38 -5.65
N LEU A 142 -3.94 3.28 -5.67
CA LEU A 142 -3.11 3.65 -4.52
C LEU A 142 -3.25 5.14 -4.18
N ALA A 143 -3.27 6.03 -5.19
CA ALA A 143 -3.47 7.46 -4.99
C ALA A 143 -4.85 7.76 -4.36
N HIS A 144 -5.90 7.07 -4.80
CA HIS A 144 -7.23 7.18 -4.20
C HIS A 144 -7.26 6.66 -2.76
N GLU A 145 -6.66 5.49 -2.50
CA GLU A 145 -6.55 4.92 -1.14
C GLU A 145 -5.79 5.86 -0.19
N ILE A 146 -4.69 6.47 -0.65
CA ILE A 146 -3.93 7.46 0.15
C ILE A 146 -4.77 8.72 0.41
N SER A 147 -5.56 9.17 -0.57
CA SER A 147 -6.46 10.31 -0.37
C SER A 147 -7.50 10.04 0.72
N ALA A 148 -8.23 8.94 0.57
CA ALA A 148 -9.23 8.52 1.55
C ALA A 148 -8.62 8.29 2.94
N PHE A 149 -7.40 7.74 2.99
CA PHE A 149 -6.63 7.57 4.22
C PHE A 149 -6.33 8.91 4.91
N ALA A 150 -5.85 9.91 4.16
CA ALA A 150 -5.54 11.24 4.70
C ALA A 150 -6.81 11.96 5.17
N GLU A 151 -7.89 11.90 4.39
CA GLU A 151 -9.20 12.47 4.73
C GLU A 151 -9.79 11.82 5.99
N GLY A 152 -9.55 10.52 6.19
CA GLY A 152 -9.95 9.77 7.38
C GLY A 152 -9.10 10.06 8.63
N GLY A 153 -8.12 10.97 8.55
CA GLY A 153 -7.23 11.33 9.68
C GLY A 153 -6.00 10.43 9.81
N GLY A 154 -5.69 9.64 8.79
CA GLY A 154 -4.45 8.89 8.71
C GLY A 154 -3.23 9.81 8.57
N SER A 155 -2.07 9.39 9.08
CA SER A 155 -0.88 10.24 9.09
C SER A 155 0.43 9.51 8.80
N ALA A 156 0.50 8.19 8.94
CA ALA A 156 1.70 7.39 8.71
C ALA A 156 1.51 6.45 7.51
N LEU A 157 2.41 6.52 6.53
CA LEU A 157 2.54 5.56 5.43
C LEU A 157 3.78 4.71 5.66
N LEU A 158 3.71 3.39 5.50
CA LEU A 158 4.87 2.51 5.55
C LEU A 158 5.06 1.83 4.20
N ALA A 159 6.15 2.09 3.51
CA ALA A 159 6.53 1.41 2.28
C ALA A 159 7.41 0.19 2.57
N LEU A 160 6.96 -0.98 2.15
CA LEU A 160 7.73 -2.22 2.24
C LEU A 160 8.49 -2.47 0.93
N GLY A 161 9.70 -1.88 0.84
CA GLY A 161 10.61 -1.97 -0.29
C GLY A 161 10.56 -0.79 -1.26
N ALA A 162 11.60 -0.67 -2.09
CA ALA A 162 11.80 0.47 -2.97
C ALA A 162 10.67 0.69 -4.00
N VAL A 163 10.03 -0.38 -4.48
CA VAL A 163 8.93 -0.26 -5.45
C VAL A 163 7.68 0.33 -4.78
N ALA A 164 7.35 -0.08 -3.56
CA ALA A 164 6.25 0.49 -2.78
C ALA A 164 6.52 1.98 -2.47
N HIS A 165 7.74 2.31 -2.05
CA HIS A 165 8.18 3.69 -1.85
C HIS A 165 8.00 4.54 -3.12
N GLN A 166 8.51 4.07 -4.27
CA GLN A 166 8.35 4.78 -5.54
C GLN A 166 6.89 4.94 -5.95
N ALA A 167 6.05 3.94 -5.69
CA ALA A 167 4.61 4.02 -5.96
C ALA A 167 3.93 5.08 -5.08
N VAL A 168 4.33 5.21 -3.82
CA VAL A 168 3.88 6.31 -2.95
C VAL A 168 4.32 7.65 -3.52
N LEU A 169 5.60 7.85 -3.83
CA LEU A 169 6.09 9.11 -4.42
C LEU A 169 5.36 9.46 -5.73
N MET A 170 5.06 8.45 -6.56
CA MET A 170 4.29 8.63 -7.80
C MET A 170 2.87 9.14 -7.49
N ALA A 171 2.18 8.57 -6.49
CA ALA A 171 0.86 9.03 -6.06
C ALA A 171 0.90 10.49 -5.57
N PHE A 172 2.03 10.92 -5.01
CA PHE A 172 2.29 12.29 -4.57
C PHE A 172 2.90 13.19 -5.65
N ARG A 173 3.15 12.68 -6.86
CA ARG A 173 3.85 13.39 -7.95
C ARG A 173 5.20 13.96 -7.51
N LEU A 174 5.85 13.33 -6.53
CA LEU A 174 7.14 13.73 -5.98
C LEU A 174 8.29 13.12 -6.78
N LYS A 175 9.41 13.83 -6.83
CA LYS A 175 10.63 13.35 -7.53
C LYS A 175 11.40 12.39 -6.61
N PRO A 176 11.79 11.18 -7.08
CA PRO A 176 12.55 10.22 -6.27
C PRO A 176 13.85 10.76 -5.70
N LYS A 177 14.53 11.68 -6.40
CA LYS A 177 15.80 12.29 -5.94
C LYS A 177 15.68 13.07 -4.63
N SER A 178 14.49 13.59 -4.30
CA SER A 178 14.24 14.35 -3.07
C SER A 178 13.91 13.46 -1.87
N HIS A 179 13.62 12.18 -2.11
CA HIS A 179 13.18 11.22 -1.11
C HIS A 179 13.84 9.88 -1.42
N ALA A 180 15.11 9.74 -1.07
CA ALA A 180 15.87 8.52 -1.37
C ALA A 180 15.41 7.37 -0.45
N PHE A 181 15.04 6.23 -1.04
CA PHE A 181 14.69 5.03 -0.30
C PHE A 181 15.88 4.50 0.49
N SER A 182 15.71 4.30 1.78
CA SER A 182 16.58 3.47 2.61
C SER A 182 15.79 2.88 3.78
N HIS A 183 16.24 1.73 4.30
CA HIS A 183 15.61 1.15 5.48
C HIS A 183 15.69 2.10 6.67
N GLY A 184 14.56 2.34 7.36
CA GLY A 184 14.46 3.27 8.48
C GLY A 184 14.39 4.75 8.09
N ALA A 185 14.42 5.10 6.79
CA ALA A 185 14.21 6.48 6.36
C ALA A 185 12.81 6.98 6.71
N VAL A 186 12.72 8.27 7.00
CA VAL A 186 11.49 8.97 7.33
C VAL A 186 11.39 10.23 6.48
N HIS A 187 10.30 10.39 5.75
CA HIS A 187 10.08 11.49 4.83
C HIS A 187 8.79 12.23 5.16
N ALA A 188 8.86 13.53 5.37
CA ALA A 188 7.68 14.37 5.40
C ALA A 188 7.18 14.57 3.96
N LEU A 189 5.96 14.13 3.67
CA LEU A 189 5.37 14.29 2.35
C LEU A 189 4.58 15.60 2.30
N THR A 190 5.07 16.50 1.47
CA THR A 190 4.39 17.76 1.14
C THR A 190 4.25 17.81 -0.37
N GLY A 191 3.04 17.92 -0.89
CA GLY A 191 2.82 17.89 -2.34
C GLY A 191 1.46 18.47 -2.73
N ASN A 192 1.35 18.81 -4.00
CA ASN A 192 0.10 19.28 -4.60
C ASN A 192 -0.71 18.09 -5.09
N PHE A 193 -1.78 17.73 -4.39
CA PHE A 193 -2.62 16.57 -4.70
C PHE A 193 -3.89 16.89 -5.49
N GLY A 194 -4.11 18.14 -5.87
CA GLY A 194 -5.29 18.64 -6.57
C GLY A 194 -5.95 19.82 -5.87
N PRO A 195 -7.14 20.24 -6.29
CA PRO A 195 -7.74 21.50 -5.86
C PRO A 195 -8.09 21.60 -4.36
N ASP A 196 -8.01 20.50 -3.59
CA ASP A 196 -8.26 20.49 -2.14
C ASP A 196 -7.03 19.99 -1.36
N ASP A 197 -5.86 20.56 -1.66
CA ASP A 197 -4.54 20.18 -1.12
C ASP A 197 -4.37 20.36 0.38
N SER A 198 -5.22 21.14 1.03
CA SER A 198 -5.09 21.48 2.46
C SER A 198 -5.22 20.27 3.39
N LYS A 199 -5.90 19.19 2.98
CA LYS A 199 -6.17 18.01 3.80
C LYS A 199 -5.09 16.95 3.76
N ARG A 200 -4.14 17.01 2.83
CA ARG A 200 -3.07 16.00 2.65
C ARG A 200 -1.72 16.42 3.21
N ASN A 201 -1.63 17.62 3.75
CA ASN A 201 -0.43 18.09 4.41
C ASN A 201 -0.23 17.37 5.73
N GLY A 202 0.98 16.82 5.92
CA GLY A 202 1.38 16.19 7.18
C GLY A 202 1.45 14.68 7.18
N LEU A 203 1.35 14.02 6.00
CA LEU A 203 1.65 12.58 5.91
C LEU A 203 3.16 12.35 6.02
N THR A 204 3.52 11.33 6.79
CA THR A 204 4.90 10.89 6.94
C THR A 204 5.05 9.52 6.29
N LEU A 205 6.03 9.38 5.39
CA LEU A 205 6.40 8.11 4.79
C LEU A 205 7.59 7.51 5.53
N TYR A 206 7.42 6.28 6.00
CA TYR A 206 8.47 5.45 6.59
C TYR A 206 8.85 4.37 5.59
N ASP A 207 10.13 4.06 5.52
CA ASP A 207 10.67 3.04 4.63
C ASP A 207 11.17 1.82 5.41
N SER A 208 10.85 0.65 4.93
CA SER A 208 11.47 -0.60 5.37
C SER A 208 11.91 -1.44 4.18
N TYR A 209 12.97 -2.22 4.32
CA TYR A 209 13.17 -3.35 3.41
C TYR A 209 11.95 -4.27 3.47
N HIS A 210 11.64 -4.90 2.34
CA HIS A 210 10.51 -5.82 2.27
C HIS A 210 10.75 -7.05 3.16
N CYS A 211 9.75 -7.47 3.93
CA CYS A 211 9.78 -8.60 4.86
C CYS A 211 9.73 -9.98 4.15
N SER A 212 10.28 -10.08 2.94
CA SER A 212 10.35 -11.31 2.15
C SER A 212 11.31 -12.32 2.76
N ARG A 213 11.06 -13.61 2.46
CA ARG A 213 11.97 -14.69 2.84
C ARG A 213 13.42 -14.41 2.44
N TYR A 214 13.63 -13.87 1.23
CA TYR A 214 14.98 -13.53 0.76
C TYR A 214 15.69 -12.55 1.68
N ASN A 215 15.06 -11.42 2.01
CA ASN A 215 15.68 -10.40 2.85
C ASN A 215 15.92 -10.88 4.29
N THR A 216 15.03 -11.72 4.84
CA THR A 216 15.18 -12.24 6.19
C THR A 216 16.25 -13.33 6.26
N GLN A 217 16.28 -14.26 5.29
CA GLN A 217 17.29 -15.33 5.26
C GLN A 217 18.69 -14.83 4.92
N THR A 218 18.82 -13.75 4.15
CA THR A 218 20.11 -13.11 3.87
C THR A 218 20.53 -12.08 4.93
N HIS A 219 19.79 -11.96 6.02
CA HIS A 219 20.01 -10.98 7.08
C HIS A 219 20.05 -9.52 6.60
N ARG A 220 19.54 -9.25 5.40
CA ARG A 220 19.35 -7.87 4.90
C ARG A 220 18.29 -7.14 5.74
N LEU A 221 17.31 -7.87 6.25
CA LEU A 221 16.31 -7.41 7.20
C LEU A 221 16.26 -8.39 8.37
N THR A 222 16.57 -7.93 9.58
CA THR A 222 16.33 -8.69 10.80
C THR A 222 14.99 -8.30 11.43
N THR A 223 14.52 -9.11 12.38
CA THR A 223 13.29 -8.81 13.13
C THR A 223 13.44 -7.50 13.90
N GLU A 224 14.58 -7.28 14.55
CA GLU A 224 14.87 -6.07 15.33
C GLU A 224 14.89 -4.81 14.45
N MET A 225 15.47 -4.90 13.25
CA MET A 225 15.45 -3.81 12.27
C MET A 225 14.01 -3.47 11.88
N PHE A 226 13.18 -4.49 11.60
CA PHE A 226 11.79 -4.30 11.20
C PHE A 226 10.96 -3.70 12.33
N GLU A 227 11.10 -4.23 13.53
CA GLU A 227 10.45 -3.73 14.74
C GLU A 227 10.86 -2.28 15.08
N GLY A 228 12.12 -1.90 14.84
CA GLY A 228 12.60 -0.53 15.02
C GLY A 228 11.82 0.49 14.20
N VAL A 229 11.41 0.15 12.97
CA VAL A 229 10.54 1.01 12.15
C VAL A 229 9.15 1.16 12.79
N PHE A 230 8.57 0.07 13.28
CA PHE A 230 7.25 0.13 13.94
C PHE A 230 7.30 0.86 15.28
N ALA A 231 8.37 0.72 16.05
CA ALA A 231 8.58 1.49 17.27
C ALA A 231 8.59 3.01 17.00
N LYS A 232 9.29 3.42 15.94
CA LYS A 232 9.30 4.83 15.49
C LYS A 232 7.91 5.31 15.07
N ILE A 233 7.18 4.53 14.26
CA ILE A 233 5.81 4.85 13.84
C ILE A 233 4.90 5.01 15.06
N ARG A 234 4.93 4.07 16.03
CA ARG A 234 4.10 4.15 17.25
C ARG A 234 4.39 5.39 18.08
N SER A 235 5.68 5.71 18.27
CA SER A 235 6.10 6.92 18.99
C SER A 235 5.55 8.19 18.31
N ASP A 236 5.69 8.29 16.99
CA ASP A 236 5.24 9.48 16.25
C ASP A 236 3.71 9.62 16.26
N LEU A 237 2.97 8.52 16.09
CA LEU A 237 1.51 8.51 16.19
C LEU A 237 1.02 8.93 17.59
N ALA A 238 1.69 8.50 18.65
CA ALA A 238 1.36 8.89 20.04
C ALA A 238 1.58 10.39 20.27
N LEU A 239 2.71 10.93 19.78
CA LEU A 239 3.02 12.37 19.87
C LEU A 239 1.97 13.22 19.14
N GLN A 240 1.56 12.81 17.94
CA GLN A 240 0.51 13.49 17.18
C GLN A 240 -0.84 13.51 17.89
N GLN A 241 -1.22 12.39 18.56
CA GLN A 241 -2.44 12.32 19.34
C GLN A 241 -2.41 13.27 20.55
N ALA A 242 -1.29 13.31 21.28
CA ALA A 242 -1.11 14.20 22.43
C ALA A 242 -1.22 15.68 22.00
N GLN A 243 -0.59 16.06 20.90
CA GLN A 243 -0.67 17.43 20.36
C GLN A 243 -2.09 17.81 19.90
N ALA A 244 -2.81 16.87 19.26
CA ALA A 244 -4.19 17.10 18.83
C ALA A 244 -5.14 17.29 20.03
N SER A 245 -4.92 16.56 21.12
CA SER A 245 -5.70 16.70 22.36
C SER A 245 -5.46 18.04 23.08
N GLN A 246 -4.26 18.61 22.98
CA GLN A 246 -3.92 19.91 23.56
C GLN A 246 -4.45 21.10 22.73
N ARG A 247 -4.76 20.91 21.46
CA ARG A 247 -5.25 21.96 20.55
C ARG A 247 -6.77 22.10 20.49
N LYS A 248 -7.54 21.25 21.21
CA LYS A 248 -8.98 21.47 21.36
C LYS A 248 -9.15 22.70 22.24
N PRO A 249 -9.71 23.82 21.73
CA PRO A 249 -10.05 24.96 22.59
C PRO A 249 -11.10 24.47 23.58
N GLY A 250 -10.89 24.81 24.84
CA GLY A 250 -11.99 24.87 25.78
C GLY A 250 -13.03 25.84 25.24
N ASP A 251 -14.26 25.50 25.40
CA ASP A 251 -15.50 26.20 25.05
C ASP A 251 -15.41 27.70 24.94
#